data_1fd1045e561481f223e7f52a1a7537ba
#
_entry.id   1fd1045e561481f223e7f52a1a7537ba
#
_cell.length_a   1.000
_cell.length_b   1.000
_cell.length_c   1.000
_cell.angle_alpha   90.00
_cell.angle_beta   90.00
_cell.angle_gamma   90.00
#
_symmetry.space_group_name_H-M   'P 1'
#
loop_
_entity.id
_entity.type
_entity.pdbx_description
1 polymer ?
#
loop_
_entity_poly.entity_id
_entity_poly.type
_entity_poly.pdbx_seq_one_letter_code
_entity_poly.pdbx_strand_id
1 'polypeptide(L)'
;ETVSILGMPVTLEVLETSGKPHIKFDGSSRMVMFVKSDYTYENKHKLMQTFWRQLGEKVFTHWAKVVYQRFHQQYIDVPMPTVKQQHMKSRWGSCTPSKQLIKMNMRLLEGPQAYIEYVMVHEFAHFKYLDHSKNFHNLVAQFLPDWKARKKSLNIYFAHRP
;
A
#
# COMPACT_ATOMS: atom_id res chain seq x y z
N GLU A 1 11.81 19.31 4.53
CA GLU A 1 10.44 18.78 4.50
C GLU A 1 10.44 17.31 4.87
N THR A 2 9.41 16.85 5.57
CA THR A 2 9.30 15.45 6.00
C THR A 2 8.11 14.79 5.34
N VAL A 3 8.32 13.59 4.82
CA VAL A 3 7.30 12.74 4.17
C VAL A 3 7.23 11.42 4.94
N SER A 4 6.03 10.90 5.17
CA SER A 4 5.85 9.58 5.78
C SER A 4 5.81 8.52 4.68
N ILE A 5 6.74 7.57 4.72
CA ILE A 5 6.84 6.46 3.77
C ILE A 5 6.87 5.16 4.56
N LEU A 6 5.86 4.31 4.37
CA LEU A 6 5.70 3.04 5.08
C LEU A 6 5.81 3.18 6.61
N GLY A 7 5.27 4.29 7.13
CA GLY A 7 5.29 4.60 8.56
C GLY A 7 6.58 5.22 9.06
N MET A 8 7.55 5.45 8.19
CA MET A 8 8.84 6.05 8.56
C MET A 8 8.87 7.54 8.20
N PRO A 9 9.37 8.41 9.08
CA PRO A 9 9.62 9.80 8.70
C PRO A 9 10.85 9.87 7.79
N VAL A 10 10.65 10.44 6.61
CA VAL A 10 11.70 10.56 5.57
C VAL A 10 11.94 12.03 5.29
N THR A 11 13.18 12.46 5.37
CA THR A 11 13.58 13.82 5.03
C THR A 11 13.70 13.97 3.53
N LEU A 12 12.96 14.92 2.97
CA LEU A 12 13.00 15.26 1.55
C LEU A 12 13.86 16.50 1.33
N GLU A 13 14.91 16.35 0.54
CA GLU A 13 15.70 17.44 -0.01
C GLU A 13 15.40 17.62 -1.49
N VAL A 14 15.48 18.86 -1.97
CA VAL A 14 15.34 19.20 -3.39
C VAL A 14 16.66 19.81 -3.84
N LEU A 15 17.31 19.19 -4.82
CA LEU A 15 18.58 19.63 -5.37
C LEU A 15 18.47 19.82 -6.88
N GLU A 16 19.27 20.76 -7.43
CA GLU A 16 19.32 20.97 -8.86
C GLU A 16 20.23 19.93 -9.54
N THR A 17 19.88 19.56 -10.77
CA THR A 17 20.68 18.69 -11.62
C THR A 17 20.67 19.20 -13.06
N SER A 18 21.75 18.96 -13.78
CA SER A 18 21.82 19.17 -15.22
C SER A 18 21.30 17.94 -16.00
N GLY A 19 21.12 16.83 -15.32
CA GLY A 19 20.65 15.58 -15.91
C GLY A 19 19.13 15.45 -15.89
N LYS A 20 18.66 14.21 -16.07
CA LYS A 20 17.23 13.91 -16.03
C LYS A 20 16.69 14.05 -14.62
N PRO A 21 15.58 14.77 -14.42
CA PRO A 21 14.92 14.85 -13.12
C PRO A 21 14.51 13.47 -12.61
N HIS A 22 14.77 13.22 -11.34
CA HIS A 22 14.46 11.93 -10.70
C HIS A 22 14.45 12.04 -9.18
N ILE A 23 13.97 11.00 -8.53
CA ILE A 23 13.98 10.88 -7.08
C ILE A 23 14.85 9.67 -6.70
N LYS A 24 15.74 9.88 -5.71
CA LYS A 24 16.47 8.82 -5.03
C LYS A 24 15.97 8.68 -3.60
N PHE A 25 15.59 7.47 -3.22
CA PHE A 25 15.20 7.14 -1.86
C PHE A 25 16.15 6.07 -1.32
N ASP A 26 16.72 6.30 -0.12
CA ASP A 26 17.66 5.36 0.50
C ASP A 26 16.99 4.14 1.14
N GLY A 27 15.67 4.07 1.10
CA GLY A 27 14.88 2.99 1.68
C GLY A 27 14.58 3.15 3.17
N SER A 28 15.02 4.22 3.81
CA SER A 28 14.82 4.41 5.26
C SER A 28 14.47 5.84 5.68
N SER A 29 15.39 6.78 5.54
CA SER A 29 15.24 8.09 6.21
C SER A 29 15.45 9.30 5.31
N ARG A 30 15.97 9.11 4.10
CA ARG A 30 16.34 10.23 3.24
C ARG A 30 15.88 10.03 1.81
N MET A 31 15.29 11.08 1.27
CA MET A 31 14.87 11.15 -0.13
C MET A 31 15.43 12.43 -0.74
N VAL A 32 15.96 12.34 -1.95
CA VAL A 32 16.45 13.49 -2.71
C VAL A 32 15.70 13.56 -4.03
N MET A 33 15.11 14.72 -4.29
CA MET A 33 14.48 15.03 -5.57
C MET A 33 15.45 15.90 -6.38
N PHE A 34 15.92 15.36 -7.50
CA PHE A 34 16.79 16.09 -8.42
C PHE A 34 15.93 16.72 -9.51
N VAL A 35 16.00 18.03 -9.61
CA VAL A 35 15.15 18.83 -10.50
C VAL A 35 15.98 19.78 -11.36
N LYS A 36 15.38 20.24 -12.45
CA LYS A 36 15.95 21.35 -13.23
C LYS A 36 15.66 22.68 -12.54
N SER A 37 16.49 23.69 -12.79
CA SER A 37 16.36 25.01 -12.18
C SER A 37 15.01 25.70 -12.46
N ASP A 38 14.36 25.35 -13.58
CA ASP A 38 13.07 25.91 -14.00
C ASP A 38 11.86 25.07 -13.55
N TYR A 39 12.06 24.02 -12.73
CA TYR A 39 10.97 23.15 -12.29
C TYR A 39 9.95 23.91 -11.44
N THR A 40 8.69 23.76 -11.84
CA THR A 40 7.54 24.29 -11.12
C THR A 40 7.12 23.34 -10.01
N TYR A 41 6.25 23.81 -9.11
CA TYR A 41 5.59 22.96 -8.13
C TYR A 41 4.88 21.78 -8.80
N GLU A 42 4.20 22.03 -9.91
CA GLU A 42 3.48 20.99 -10.65
C GLU A 42 4.42 19.92 -11.21
N ASN A 43 5.57 20.30 -11.73
CA ASN A 43 6.59 19.36 -12.19
C ASN A 43 7.09 18.46 -11.04
N LYS A 44 7.38 19.07 -9.88
CA LYS A 44 7.82 18.34 -8.67
C LYS A 44 6.73 17.38 -8.18
N HIS A 45 5.47 17.82 -8.23
CA HIS A 45 4.33 16.99 -7.84
C HIS A 45 4.20 15.75 -8.72
N LYS A 46 4.39 15.89 -10.03
CA LYS A 46 4.38 14.76 -10.97
C LYS A 46 5.50 13.76 -10.68
N LEU A 47 6.70 14.24 -10.34
CA LEU A 47 7.79 13.36 -9.91
C LEU A 47 7.41 12.55 -8.66
N MET A 48 6.82 13.20 -7.66
CA MET A 48 6.35 12.52 -6.45
C MET A 48 5.27 11.48 -6.75
N GLN A 49 4.32 11.81 -7.61
CA GLN A 49 3.28 10.86 -8.02
C GLN A 49 3.87 9.61 -8.69
N THR A 50 4.86 9.79 -9.55
CA THR A 50 5.57 8.68 -10.19
C THR A 50 6.29 7.83 -9.15
N PHE A 51 6.96 8.46 -8.19
CA PHE A 51 7.62 7.75 -7.08
C PHE A 51 6.61 6.89 -6.29
N TRP A 52 5.48 7.47 -5.88
CA TRP A 52 4.47 6.73 -5.14
C TRP A 52 3.90 5.55 -5.92
N ARG A 53 3.69 5.72 -7.22
CA ARG A 53 3.19 4.65 -8.08
C ARG A 53 4.19 3.50 -8.16
N GLN A 54 5.45 3.80 -8.36
CA GLN A 54 6.52 2.79 -8.44
C GLN A 54 6.70 2.06 -7.10
N LEU A 55 6.65 2.80 -6.00
CA LEU A 55 6.69 2.20 -4.66
C LEU A 55 5.49 1.27 -4.45
N GLY A 56 4.30 1.71 -4.81
CA GLY A 56 3.07 0.92 -4.69
C GLY A 56 3.13 -0.37 -5.49
N GLU A 57 3.64 -0.34 -6.71
CA GLU A 57 3.83 -1.56 -7.50
C GLU A 57 4.69 -2.59 -6.77
N LYS A 58 5.82 -2.16 -6.21
CA LYS A 58 6.71 -3.05 -5.47
C LYS A 58 6.08 -3.58 -4.19
N VAL A 59 5.53 -2.69 -3.39
CA VAL A 59 5.01 -3.03 -2.05
C VAL A 59 3.75 -3.89 -2.14
N PHE A 60 2.79 -3.50 -2.96
CA PHE A 60 1.55 -4.25 -3.08
C PHE A 60 1.74 -5.60 -3.78
N THR A 61 2.61 -5.68 -4.77
CA THR A 61 2.97 -6.95 -5.41
C THR A 61 3.66 -7.88 -4.42
N HIS A 62 4.57 -7.36 -3.61
CA HIS A 62 5.23 -8.13 -2.56
C HIS A 62 4.20 -8.76 -1.59
N TRP A 63 3.30 -7.94 -1.05
CA TRP A 63 2.32 -8.44 -0.09
C TRP A 63 1.30 -9.39 -0.72
N ALA A 64 0.92 -9.18 -1.98
CA ALA A 64 0.07 -10.12 -2.69
C ALA A 64 0.73 -11.51 -2.80
N LYS A 65 2.01 -11.55 -3.14
CA LYS A 65 2.77 -12.82 -3.21
C LYS A 65 2.88 -13.49 -1.85
N VAL A 66 3.20 -12.72 -0.82
CA VAL A 66 3.33 -13.24 0.56
C VAL A 66 2.01 -13.84 1.03
N VAL A 67 0.91 -13.12 0.86
CA VAL A 67 -0.41 -13.57 1.31
C VAL A 67 -0.89 -14.77 0.49
N TYR A 68 -0.70 -14.73 -0.84
CA TYR A 68 -1.00 -15.86 -1.71
C TYR A 68 -0.32 -17.14 -1.21
N GLN A 69 0.98 -17.07 -0.94
CA GLN A 69 1.75 -18.21 -0.45
C GLN A 69 1.25 -18.72 0.91
N ARG A 70 0.91 -17.79 1.84
CA ARG A 70 0.38 -18.16 3.16
C ARG A 70 -0.94 -18.89 3.05
N PHE A 71 -1.85 -18.46 2.17
CA PHE A 71 -3.13 -19.14 1.94
C PHE A 71 -2.90 -20.56 1.40
N HIS A 72 -2.04 -20.70 0.40
CA HIS A 72 -1.72 -22.00 -0.18
C HIS A 72 -1.03 -22.94 0.81
N GLN A 73 -0.18 -22.42 1.70
CA GLN A 73 0.43 -23.22 2.77
C GLN A 73 -0.59 -23.76 3.77
N GLN A 74 -1.74 -23.11 3.91
CA GLN A 74 -2.85 -23.56 4.75
C GLN A 74 -3.89 -24.36 3.95
N TYR A 75 -3.56 -24.78 2.72
CA TYR A 75 -4.44 -25.50 1.81
C TYR A 75 -5.72 -24.74 1.45
N ILE A 76 -5.67 -23.41 1.45
CA ILE A 76 -6.77 -22.55 1.04
C ILE A 76 -6.51 -22.09 -0.39
N ASP A 77 -7.34 -22.57 -1.30
CA ASP A 77 -7.22 -22.28 -2.72
C ASP A 77 -7.74 -20.87 -3.02
N VAL A 78 -6.84 -20.03 -3.49
CA VAL A 78 -7.14 -18.68 -3.97
C VAL A 78 -6.32 -18.42 -5.24
N PRO A 79 -6.82 -17.61 -6.17
CA PRO A 79 -6.04 -17.26 -7.36
C PRO A 79 -4.92 -16.28 -6.99
N MET A 80 -3.89 -16.20 -7.84
CA MET A 80 -2.96 -15.08 -7.79
C MET A 80 -3.65 -13.90 -8.47
N PRO A 81 -4.01 -12.84 -7.74
CA PRO A 81 -4.82 -11.78 -8.32
C PRO A 81 -3.99 -10.82 -9.18
N THR A 82 -4.66 -10.14 -10.09
CA THR A 82 -4.17 -8.87 -10.60
C THR A 82 -4.32 -7.84 -9.48
N VAL A 83 -3.26 -7.12 -9.18
CA VAL A 83 -3.26 -6.09 -8.15
C VAL A 83 -3.13 -4.73 -8.81
N LYS A 84 -4.10 -3.86 -8.55
CA LYS A 84 -4.10 -2.47 -9.00
C LYS A 84 -4.07 -1.54 -7.79
N GLN A 85 -3.60 -0.34 -7.99
CA GLN A 85 -3.56 0.69 -6.97
C GLN A 85 -4.26 1.96 -7.45
N GLN A 86 -4.95 2.63 -6.54
CA GLN A 86 -5.60 3.91 -6.82
C GLN A 86 -5.90 4.62 -5.50
N HIS A 87 -6.19 5.92 -5.58
CA HIS A 87 -6.73 6.64 -4.43
C HIS A 87 -8.21 6.30 -4.27
N MET A 88 -8.61 5.96 -3.04
CA MET A 88 -9.99 5.58 -2.71
C MET A 88 -10.46 6.44 -1.54
N LYS A 89 -11.70 6.94 -1.61
CA LYS A 89 -12.23 7.85 -0.59
C LYS A 89 -12.71 7.14 0.67
N SER A 90 -13.35 5.97 0.52
CA SER A 90 -14.08 5.31 1.61
C SER A 90 -13.62 3.89 1.89
N ARG A 91 -12.62 3.40 1.18
CA ARG A 91 -12.12 2.02 1.31
C ARG A 91 -10.61 1.99 1.35
N TRP A 92 -10.06 0.99 2.03
CA TRP A 92 -8.62 0.71 1.99
C TRP A 92 -8.25 -0.28 0.90
N GLY A 93 -9.20 -1.09 0.47
CA GLY A 93 -9.03 -2.01 -0.65
C GLY A 93 -10.36 -2.52 -1.15
N SER A 94 -10.33 -3.30 -2.21
CA SER A 94 -11.49 -4.00 -2.74
C SER A 94 -11.06 -5.30 -3.43
N CYS A 95 -11.97 -6.27 -3.48
CA CYS A 95 -11.78 -7.50 -4.22
C CYS A 95 -12.96 -7.72 -5.15
N THR A 96 -12.67 -8.03 -6.41
CA THR A 96 -13.66 -8.47 -7.38
C THR A 96 -13.33 -9.91 -7.78
N PRO A 97 -13.90 -10.92 -7.08
CA PRO A 97 -13.50 -12.32 -7.29
C PRO A 97 -13.69 -12.80 -8.73
N SER A 98 -14.77 -12.41 -9.39
CA SER A 98 -15.04 -12.80 -10.78
C SER A 98 -13.98 -12.33 -11.78
N LYS A 99 -13.26 -11.26 -11.44
CA LYS A 99 -12.16 -10.72 -12.26
C LYS A 99 -10.79 -11.08 -11.70
N GLN A 100 -10.74 -11.79 -10.58
CA GLN A 100 -9.51 -12.08 -9.84
C GLN A 100 -8.69 -10.80 -9.62
N LEU A 101 -9.36 -9.73 -9.19
CA LEU A 101 -8.80 -8.39 -9.08
C LEU A 101 -8.87 -7.90 -7.64
N ILE A 102 -7.72 -7.45 -7.13
CA ILE A 102 -7.62 -6.71 -5.87
C ILE A 102 -7.13 -5.29 -6.18
N LYS A 103 -7.81 -4.31 -5.60
CA LYS A 103 -7.36 -2.91 -5.64
C LYS A 103 -6.93 -2.48 -4.26
N MET A 104 -5.80 -1.79 -4.17
CA MET A 104 -5.25 -1.27 -2.92
C MET A 104 -5.22 0.25 -2.95
N ASN A 105 -5.59 0.87 -1.84
CA ASN A 105 -5.54 2.32 -1.69
C ASN A 105 -4.09 2.79 -1.55
N MET A 106 -3.65 3.64 -2.46
CA MET A 106 -2.29 4.18 -2.47
C MET A 106 -1.93 4.91 -1.17
N ARG A 107 -2.91 5.45 -0.47
CA ARG A 107 -2.69 6.13 0.80
C ARG A 107 -2.05 5.22 1.86
N LEU A 108 -2.26 3.92 1.75
CA LEU A 108 -1.64 2.93 2.64
C LEU A 108 -0.11 2.99 2.63
N LEU A 109 0.50 3.48 1.54
CA LEU A 109 1.95 3.59 1.42
C LEU A 109 2.57 4.61 2.38
N GLU A 110 1.77 5.49 2.94
CA GLU A 110 2.22 6.46 3.95
C GLU A 110 2.33 5.83 5.35
N GLY A 111 1.59 4.75 5.60
CA GLY A 111 1.51 4.10 6.90
C GLY A 111 2.34 2.83 7.04
N PRO A 112 2.39 2.28 8.26
CA PRO A 112 3.09 1.02 8.54
C PRO A 112 2.65 -0.13 7.65
N GLN A 113 3.58 -0.98 7.26
CA GLN A 113 3.28 -2.13 6.41
C GLN A 113 2.34 -3.14 7.06
N ALA A 114 2.25 -3.16 8.38
CA ALA A 114 1.28 -4.00 9.08
C ALA A 114 -0.17 -3.74 8.63
N TYR A 115 -0.48 -2.50 8.24
CA TYR A 115 -1.81 -2.16 7.72
C TYR A 115 -2.01 -2.67 6.29
N ILE A 116 -0.96 -2.63 5.48
CA ILE A 116 -1.00 -3.19 4.12
C ILE A 116 -1.22 -4.70 4.17
N GLU A 117 -0.50 -5.38 5.05
CA GLU A 117 -0.69 -6.82 5.27
C GLU A 117 -2.13 -7.14 5.67
N TYR A 118 -2.69 -6.40 6.61
CA TYR A 118 -4.08 -6.59 7.04
C TYR A 118 -5.07 -6.41 5.88
N VAL A 119 -4.95 -5.33 5.13
CA VAL A 119 -5.87 -5.07 4.01
C VAL A 119 -5.71 -6.15 2.93
N MET A 120 -4.48 -6.57 2.63
CA MET A 120 -4.25 -7.62 1.65
C MET A 120 -4.88 -8.95 2.07
N VAL A 121 -4.73 -9.37 3.33
CA VAL A 121 -5.38 -10.57 3.86
C VAL A 121 -6.90 -10.43 3.80
N HIS A 122 -7.43 -9.27 4.16
CA HIS A 122 -8.86 -8.98 4.10
C HIS A 122 -9.42 -9.17 2.69
N GLU A 123 -8.73 -8.60 1.68
CA GLU A 123 -9.18 -8.71 0.29
C GLU A 123 -9.03 -10.14 -0.26
N PHE A 124 -7.96 -10.86 0.08
CA PHE A 124 -7.82 -12.27 -0.27
C PHE A 124 -8.94 -13.14 0.32
N ALA A 125 -9.37 -12.86 1.55
CA ALA A 125 -10.45 -13.62 2.19
C ALA A 125 -11.77 -13.51 1.42
N HIS A 126 -11.97 -12.43 0.67
CA HIS A 126 -13.13 -12.27 -0.21
C HIS A 126 -13.17 -13.25 -1.39
N PHE A 127 -12.09 -13.90 -1.73
CA PHE A 127 -12.13 -15.00 -2.70
C PHE A 127 -12.91 -16.21 -2.17
N LYS A 128 -13.06 -16.32 -0.86
CA LYS A 128 -13.80 -17.42 -0.20
C LYS A 128 -15.15 -17.01 0.33
N TYR A 129 -15.26 -15.78 0.84
CA TYR A 129 -16.47 -15.25 1.45
C TYR A 129 -16.72 -13.83 0.96
N LEU A 130 -17.82 -13.61 0.23
CA LEU A 130 -18.13 -12.31 -0.37
C LEU A 130 -18.55 -11.27 0.66
N ASP A 131 -19.22 -11.70 1.73
CA ASP A 131 -19.67 -10.82 2.79
C ASP A 131 -18.72 -10.84 4.00
N HIS A 132 -18.91 -9.91 4.92
CA HIS A 132 -18.16 -9.85 6.18
C HIS A 132 -18.81 -10.69 7.26
N SER A 133 -19.16 -11.94 6.93
CA SER A 133 -19.75 -12.91 7.83
C SER A 133 -18.76 -13.36 8.90
N LYS A 134 -19.25 -14.17 9.85
CA LYS A 134 -18.41 -14.81 10.86
C LYS A 134 -17.34 -15.69 10.21
N ASN A 135 -17.69 -16.41 9.15
CA ASN A 135 -16.73 -17.24 8.41
C ASN A 135 -15.61 -16.42 7.78
N PHE A 136 -15.95 -15.25 7.21
CA PHE A 136 -14.97 -14.31 6.69
C PHE A 136 -13.99 -13.85 7.78
N HIS A 137 -14.54 -13.40 8.91
CA HIS A 137 -13.69 -12.91 10.01
C HIS A 137 -12.84 -14.02 10.64
N ASN A 138 -13.36 -15.24 10.71
CA ASN A 138 -12.59 -16.38 11.19
C ASN A 138 -11.42 -16.69 10.25
N LEU A 139 -11.63 -16.58 8.94
CA LEU A 139 -10.57 -16.78 7.95
C LEU A 139 -9.49 -15.71 8.11
N VAL A 140 -9.86 -14.44 8.21
CA VAL A 140 -8.90 -13.35 8.46
C VAL A 140 -8.12 -13.62 9.75
N ALA A 141 -8.80 -13.99 10.83
CA ALA A 141 -8.18 -14.26 12.13
C ALA A 141 -7.22 -15.46 12.08
N GLN A 142 -7.42 -16.41 11.19
CA GLN A 142 -6.53 -17.55 11.01
C GLN A 142 -5.12 -17.10 10.61
N PHE A 143 -5.03 -16.03 9.81
CA PHE A 143 -3.76 -15.46 9.35
C PHE A 143 -3.28 -14.31 10.23
N LEU A 144 -4.21 -13.51 10.73
CA LEU A 144 -3.94 -12.33 11.56
C LEU A 144 -4.86 -12.34 12.78
N PRO A 145 -4.46 -13.02 13.87
CA PRO A 145 -5.27 -13.04 15.09
C PRO A 145 -5.55 -11.64 15.66
N ASP A 146 -4.65 -10.69 15.39
CA ASP A 146 -4.74 -9.29 15.84
C ASP A 146 -5.44 -8.35 14.84
N TRP A 147 -6.21 -8.89 13.89
CA TRP A 147 -6.81 -8.09 12.82
C TRP A 147 -7.69 -6.95 13.31
N LYS A 148 -8.42 -7.14 14.42
CA LYS A 148 -9.27 -6.09 15.00
C LYS A 148 -8.45 -4.90 15.48
N ALA A 149 -7.33 -5.18 16.15
CA ALA A 149 -6.41 -4.15 16.63
C ALA A 149 -5.77 -3.41 15.44
N ARG A 150 -5.37 -4.13 14.40
CA ARG A 150 -4.80 -3.50 13.19
C ARG A 150 -5.82 -2.61 12.49
N LYS A 151 -7.06 -3.08 12.33
CA LYS A 151 -8.15 -2.29 11.74
C LYS A 151 -8.37 -0.99 12.50
N LYS A 152 -8.44 -1.07 13.82
CA LYS A 152 -8.61 0.11 14.68
C LYS A 152 -7.42 1.06 14.55
N SER A 153 -6.20 0.54 14.62
CA SER A 153 -4.98 1.35 14.51
C SER A 153 -4.87 2.02 13.14
N LEU A 154 -5.18 1.32 12.07
CA LEU A 154 -5.22 1.84 10.71
C LEU A 154 -6.14 3.06 10.60
N ASN A 155 -7.37 2.93 11.09
CA ASN A 155 -8.36 4.00 11.01
C ASN A 155 -7.97 5.21 11.86
N ILE A 156 -7.39 4.99 13.04
CA ILE A 156 -6.88 6.08 13.90
C ILE A 156 -5.69 6.76 13.24
N TYR A 157 -4.76 5.99 12.70
CA TYR A 157 -3.55 6.52 12.07
C TYR A 157 -3.89 7.52 10.95
N PHE A 158 -4.79 7.13 10.05
CA PHE A 158 -5.16 7.98 8.92
C PHE A 158 -6.22 9.04 9.25
N ALA A 159 -6.97 8.90 10.34
CA ALA A 159 -7.90 9.93 10.79
C ALA A 159 -7.20 11.23 11.20
N HIS A 160 -5.96 11.15 11.66
CA HIS A 160 -5.15 12.29 12.09
C HIS A 160 -4.15 12.79 11.03
N ARG A 161 -4.23 12.24 9.81
CA ARG A 161 -3.36 12.62 8.68
C ARG A 161 -4.22 13.02 7.49
N PRO A 162 -4.21 14.29 7.08
CA PRO A 162 -4.99 14.76 5.94
C PRO A 162 -4.54 14.17 4.61
#